data_337b693608c4388c0d07cbb776ad6aab
#
_entry.id   337b693608c4388c0d07cbb776ad6aab
#
_cell.length_a   1.000
_cell.length_b   1.000
_cell.length_c   1.000
_cell.angle_alpha   90.00
_cell.angle_beta   90.00
_cell.angle_gamma   90.00
#
_symmetry.space_group_name_H-M   'P 1'
#
loop_
_entity.id
_entity.type
_entity.pdbx_description
1 polymer ?
#
loop_
_entity_poly.entity_id
_entity_poly.type
_entity_poly.pdbx_seq_one_letter_code
_entity_poly.pdbx_strand_id
1 'polypeptide(L)'
;METVLQTNIAGSQPNRGKVRDIYDLGDKLLIVATDRISAFDVVMANGISCKGIILTQISRFWFDYLSPDIEHHLISDDVTAFPEPFCDYSEQLAGRSMLVKKVDVLPIECVVRGYLAGSGWKEYSQSGTVCGQKLPSGLIQCQKLPELIFTPATKAERGTHDENISFERCVDIIGEEAANYVRDKSTQIFKKAGEYALSKGIILADTKFEWGSVGGKIILIDEVLTPDSSRFWPADKYQAGRDQESYDKQFVRNYLESINFDKSGPGVELPDDIGARTSDKYIEAYEQLTGNKFEVPVS
;
A
#
# COMPACT_ATOMS: atom_id res chain seq x y z
N MET A 1 11.76 -1.33 -20.60
CA MET A 1 11.85 0.04 -20.05
C MET A 1 12.91 0.06 -18.99
N GLU A 2 13.66 1.14 -18.89
CA GLU A 2 14.66 1.33 -17.83
C GLU A 2 13.95 1.46 -16.46
N THR A 3 14.52 0.80 -15.46
CA THR A 3 13.97 0.81 -14.09
C THR A 3 14.30 2.14 -13.41
N VAL A 4 13.29 2.87 -12.95
CA VAL A 4 13.49 4.17 -12.27
C VAL A 4 13.69 3.94 -10.77
N LEU A 5 14.95 3.93 -10.34
CA LEU A 5 15.29 3.80 -8.92
C LEU A 5 15.32 5.15 -8.19
N GLN A 6 15.59 6.24 -8.89
CA GLN A 6 15.61 7.60 -8.35
C GLN A 6 15.17 8.57 -9.43
N THR A 7 14.50 9.63 -9.03
CA THR A 7 14.20 10.75 -9.92
C THR A 7 15.22 11.89 -9.72
N ASN A 8 15.53 12.59 -10.81
CA ASN A 8 16.43 13.73 -10.83
C ASN A 8 15.77 14.86 -11.63
N ILE A 9 15.19 15.81 -10.91
CA ILE A 9 14.55 17.00 -11.48
C ILE A 9 15.42 18.20 -11.19
N ALA A 10 15.85 18.92 -12.22
CA ALA A 10 16.74 20.05 -12.07
C ALA A 10 16.15 21.11 -11.11
N GLY A 11 16.97 21.58 -10.18
CA GLY A 11 16.55 22.58 -9.19
C GLY A 11 15.65 22.09 -8.08
N SER A 12 15.31 20.78 -8.04
CA SER A 12 14.40 20.22 -7.04
C SER A 12 15.04 19.03 -6.33
N GLN A 13 14.90 18.98 -5.00
CA GLN A 13 15.43 17.91 -4.16
C GLN A 13 14.27 17.16 -3.50
N PRO A 14 14.10 15.85 -3.75
CA PRO A 14 13.05 15.09 -3.10
C PRO A 14 13.46 14.61 -1.71
N ASN A 15 12.49 14.45 -0.82
CA ASN A 15 12.62 13.58 0.33
C ASN A 15 12.44 12.12 -0.15
N ARG A 16 13.49 11.30 -0.01
CA ARG A 16 13.48 9.92 -0.49
C ARG A 16 13.07 8.95 0.62
N GLY A 17 11.90 8.32 0.43
CA GLY A 17 11.44 7.18 1.22
C GLY A 17 12.03 5.85 0.74
N LYS A 18 11.58 4.73 1.32
CA LYS A 18 12.00 3.38 0.91
C LYS A 18 11.72 3.12 -0.59
N VAL A 19 10.54 3.54 -1.08
CA VAL A 19 10.07 3.23 -2.44
C VAL A 19 9.51 4.45 -3.18
N ARG A 20 9.56 5.64 -2.60
CA ARG A 20 9.02 6.88 -3.18
C ARG A 20 10.01 8.03 -3.08
N ASP A 21 9.95 8.92 -4.07
CA ASP A 21 10.56 10.23 -4.04
C ASP A 21 9.44 11.27 -3.90
N ILE A 22 9.53 12.16 -2.91
CA ILE A 22 8.49 13.13 -2.57
C ILE A 22 9.06 14.53 -2.68
N TYR A 23 8.50 15.34 -3.58
CA TYR A 23 8.86 16.74 -3.74
C TYR A 23 7.84 17.63 -3.03
N ASP A 24 8.35 18.52 -2.17
CA ASP A 24 7.53 19.49 -1.46
C ASP A 24 7.35 20.75 -2.31
N LEU A 25 6.11 21.06 -2.64
CA LEU A 25 5.70 22.19 -3.50
C LEU A 25 4.95 23.27 -2.71
N GLY A 26 5.10 23.29 -1.37
CA GLY A 26 4.44 24.24 -0.48
C GLY A 26 3.09 23.72 0.02
N ASP A 27 2.01 24.01 -0.67
CA ASP A 27 0.64 23.52 -0.35
C ASP A 27 0.30 22.17 -0.99
N LYS A 28 1.20 21.63 -1.80
CA LYS A 28 1.06 20.36 -2.51
C LYS A 28 2.32 19.52 -2.36
N LEU A 29 2.18 18.23 -2.68
CA LEU A 29 3.31 17.32 -2.84
C LEU A 29 3.22 16.68 -4.23
N LEU A 30 4.38 16.44 -4.85
CA LEU A 30 4.48 15.50 -5.95
C LEU A 30 5.07 14.20 -5.41
N ILE A 31 4.27 13.15 -5.38
CA ILE A 31 4.67 11.82 -4.92
C ILE A 31 5.00 10.97 -6.15
N VAL A 32 6.23 10.50 -6.23
CA VAL A 32 6.71 9.63 -7.31
C VAL A 32 6.95 8.23 -6.78
N ALA A 33 6.17 7.26 -7.24
CA ALA A 33 6.42 5.86 -6.96
C ALA A 33 7.58 5.38 -7.85
N THR A 34 8.69 4.99 -7.22
CA THR A 34 9.84 4.44 -7.92
C THR A 34 9.71 2.93 -8.10
N ASP A 35 10.59 2.35 -8.89
CA ASP A 35 10.65 0.89 -9.07
C ASP A 35 11.45 0.19 -7.96
N ARG A 36 11.94 0.95 -6.95
CA ARG A 36 12.54 0.35 -5.74
C ARG A 36 11.55 -0.59 -5.08
N ILE A 37 12.05 -1.71 -4.56
CA ILE A 37 11.27 -2.64 -3.76
C ILE A 37 11.89 -2.79 -2.37
N SER A 38 11.05 -2.83 -1.35
CA SER A 38 11.45 -3.08 0.02
C SER A 38 10.78 -4.35 0.54
N ALA A 39 11.55 -5.21 1.17
CA ALA A 39 11.06 -6.38 1.88
C ALA A 39 11.78 -6.48 3.24
N PHE A 40 11.04 -6.84 4.30
CA PHE A 40 11.55 -6.86 5.68
C PHE A 40 12.19 -5.52 6.09
N ASP A 41 11.60 -4.41 5.66
CA ASP A 41 12.07 -3.03 5.87
C ASP A 41 13.40 -2.64 5.22
N VAL A 42 14.02 -3.54 4.44
CA VAL A 42 15.25 -3.31 3.68
C VAL A 42 14.90 -3.04 2.22
N VAL A 43 15.47 -1.98 1.65
CA VAL A 43 15.35 -1.67 0.21
C VAL A 43 16.37 -2.50 -0.56
N MET A 44 15.92 -3.26 -1.57
CA MET A 44 16.78 -4.10 -2.39
C MET A 44 17.69 -3.26 -3.30
N ALA A 45 18.81 -3.84 -3.73
CA ALA A 45 19.81 -3.13 -4.53
C ALA A 45 19.32 -2.76 -5.93
N ASN A 46 18.46 -3.58 -6.53
CA ASN A 46 17.78 -3.33 -7.80
C ASN A 46 16.26 -3.18 -7.61
N GLY A 47 15.56 -2.77 -8.66
CA GLY A 47 14.11 -2.53 -8.64
C GLY A 47 13.33 -3.58 -9.42
N ILE A 48 12.01 -3.44 -9.37
CA ILE A 48 11.06 -4.25 -10.15
C ILE A 48 10.54 -3.38 -11.30
N SER A 49 10.73 -3.84 -12.53
CA SER A 49 10.33 -3.10 -13.73
C SER A 49 8.85 -2.71 -13.68
N CYS A 50 8.57 -1.45 -14.03
CA CYS A 50 7.23 -0.86 -14.07
C CYS A 50 6.46 -0.83 -12.73
N LYS A 51 7.06 -1.27 -11.60
CA LYS A 51 6.39 -1.32 -10.30
C LYS A 51 5.74 0.02 -9.93
N GLY A 52 6.49 1.12 -10.05
CA GLY A 52 5.98 2.45 -9.71
C GLY A 52 4.76 2.85 -10.55
N ILE A 53 4.78 2.54 -11.84
CA ILE A 53 3.67 2.81 -12.75
C ILE A 53 2.44 1.99 -12.36
N ILE A 54 2.61 0.68 -12.18
CA ILE A 54 1.50 -0.23 -11.88
C ILE A 54 0.80 0.17 -10.57
N LEU A 55 1.58 0.41 -9.50
CA LEU A 55 1.01 0.79 -8.20
C LEU A 55 0.30 2.15 -8.25
N THR A 56 0.86 3.13 -8.98
CA THR A 56 0.21 4.42 -9.15
C THR A 56 -1.11 4.29 -9.91
N GLN A 57 -1.15 3.52 -10.98
CA GLN A 57 -2.37 3.33 -11.77
C GLN A 57 -3.44 2.53 -11.00
N ILE A 58 -3.06 1.55 -10.16
CA ILE A 58 -3.99 0.87 -9.26
C ILE A 58 -4.55 1.86 -8.23
N SER A 59 -3.69 2.67 -7.59
CA SER A 59 -4.14 3.70 -6.64
C SER A 59 -5.09 4.71 -7.32
N ARG A 60 -4.76 5.16 -8.52
CA ARG A 60 -5.59 6.08 -9.31
C ARG A 60 -6.97 5.47 -9.59
N PHE A 61 -7.02 4.22 -10.04
CA PHE A 61 -8.27 3.50 -10.24
C PHE A 61 -9.14 3.47 -8.99
N TRP A 62 -8.53 3.19 -7.83
CA TRP A 62 -9.27 3.16 -6.57
C TRP A 62 -9.70 4.54 -6.10
N PHE A 63 -8.90 5.59 -6.28
CA PHE A 63 -9.32 6.96 -5.97
C PHE A 63 -10.55 7.34 -6.80
N ASP A 64 -10.57 7.05 -8.09
CA ASP A 64 -11.72 7.33 -8.95
C ASP A 64 -12.97 6.53 -8.50
N TYR A 65 -12.80 5.24 -8.20
CA TYR A 65 -13.89 4.36 -7.76
C TYR A 65 -14.49 4.77 -6.40
N LEU A 66 -13.66 5.31 -5.51
CA LEU A 66 -14.05 5.70 -4.16
C LEU A 66 -14.48 7.16 -4.04
N SER A 67 -14.13 8.04 -4.99
CA SER A 67 -14.41 9.47 -4.97
C SER A 67 -15.85 9.87 -4.62
N PRO A 68 -16.89 9.13 -5.01
CA PRO A 68 -18.26 9.47 -4.61
C PRO A 68 -18.51 9.39 -3.10
N ASP A 69 -17.71 8.60 -2.37
CA ASP A 69 -17.95 8.30 -0.96
C ASP A 69 -16.90 8.90 -0.01
N ILE A 70 -15.70 9.23 -0.54
CA ILE A 70 -14.54 9.59 0.27
C ILE A 70 -13.76 10.74 -0.38
N GLU A 71 -13.50 11.80 0.40
CA GLU A 71 -12.53 12.83 0.01
C GLU A 71 -11.11 12.27 0.12
N HIS A 72 -10.26 12.61 -0.86
CA HIS A 72 -8.87 12.17 -0.90
C HIS A 72 -7.92 13.28 -1.36
N HIS A 73 -6.63 13.02 -1.25
CA HIS A 73 -5.59 14.02 -1.52
C HIS A 73 -5.23 14.15 -3.00
N LEU A 74 -5.57 13.22 -3.87
CA LEU A 74 -5.19 13.25 -5.29
C LEU A 74 -5.77 14.47 -5.99
N ILE A 75 -4.92 15.23 -6.69
CA ILE A 75 -5.28 16.37 -7.53
C ILE A 75 -5.20 15.96 -9.01
N SER A 76 -4.05 15.41 -9.42
CA SER A 76 -3.81 14.96 -10.79
C SER A 76 -2.70 13.92 -10.84
N ASP A 77 -2.78 13.01 -11.79
CA ASP A 77 -1.70 12.09 -12.20
C ASP A 77 -1.22 12.37 -13.63
N ASP A 78 -1.76 13.39 -14.26
CA ASP A 78 -1.35 13.88 -15.58
C ASP A 78 -0.12 14.80 -15.43
N VAL A 79 1.00 14.36 -16.00
CA VAL A 79 2.27 15.11 -15.95
C VAL A 79 2.13 16.51 -16.56
N THR A 80 1.29 16.69 -17.58
CA THR A 80 1.08 18.00 -18.22
C THR A 80 0.43 19.01 -17.29
N ALA A 81 -0.24 18.55 -16.23
CA ALA A 81 -0.85 19.38 -15.19
C ALA A 81 0.09 19.66 -14.00
N PHE A 82 1.31 19.13 -14.00
CA PHE A 82 2.28 19.37 -12.94
C PHE A 82 2.90 20.75 -13.08
N PRO A 83 3.25 21.43 -11.96
CA PRO A 83 3.94 22.72 -12.04
C PRO A 83 5.35 22.57 -12.61
N GLU A 84 5.87 23.66 -13.19
CA GLU A 84 7.29 23.71 -13.60
C GLU A 84 8.23 23.46 -12.42
N PRO A 85 9.37 22.78 -12.62
CA PRO A 85 9.81 22.19 -13.89
C PRO A 85 9.29 20.78 -14.16
N PHE A 86 8.43 20.22 -13.32
CA PHE A 86 8.04 18.79 -13.32
C PHE A 86 7.32 18.35 -14.61
N CYS A 87 6.53 19.22 -15.23
CA CYS A 87 5.84 18.92 -16.48
C CYS A 87 6.79 18.57 -17.64
N ASP A 88 8.05 19.01 -17.57
CA ASP A 88 9.05 18.75 -18.60
C ASP A 88 9.78 17.39 -18.45
N TYR A 89 9.48 16.65 -17.36
CA TYR A 89 10.15 15.39 -17.03
C TYR A 89 9.24 14.16 -17.22
N SER A 90 8.45 14.15 -18.31
CA SER A 90 7.50 13.06 -18.58
C SER A 90 8.15 11.67 -18.61
N GLU A 91 9.37 11.52 -19.14
CA GLU A 91 10.10 10.25 -19.16
C GLU A 91 10.30 9.63 -17.77
N GLN A 92 10.51 10.47 -16.74
CA GLN A 92 10.71 10.00 -15.36
C GLN A 92 9.40 9.92 -14.57
N LEU A 93 8.39 10.71 -14.91
CA LEU A 93 7.22 10.97 -14.06
C LEU A 93 5.91 10.36 -14.59
N ALA A 94 5.78 10.12 -15.90
CA ALA A 94 4.54 9.68 -16.49
C ALA A 94 4.08 8.33 -15.91
N GLY A 95 2.80 8.29 -15.51
CA GLY A 95 2.11 7.11 -14.98
C GLY A 95 2.55 6.64 -13.60
N ARG A 96 3.61 7.22 -13.02
CA ARG A 96 4.14 6.85 -11.70
C ARG A 96 4.07 7.96 -10.65
N SER A 97 3.49 9.09 -11.01
CA SER A 97 3.50 10.27 -10.16
C SER A 97 2.09 10.78 -9.89
N MET A 98 1.88 11.30 -8.71
CA MET A 98 0.64 11.94 -8.28
C MET A 98 0.93 13.30 -7.68
N LEU A 99 0.32 14.35 -8.23
CA LEU A 99 0.22 15.65 -7.58
C LEU A 99 -0.91 15.58 -6.56
N VAL A 100 -0.61 15.86 -5.30
CA VAL A 100 -1.54 15.68 -4.20
C VAL A 100 -1.60 16.92 -3.30
N LYS A 101 -2.69 17.08 -2.55
CA LYS A 101 -2.78 18.06 -1.47
C LYS A 101 -1.79 17.70 -0.37
N LYS A 102 -1.03 18.67 0.11
CA LYS A 102 -0.23 18.50 1.32
C LYS A 102 -1.14 18.62 2.54
N VAL A 103 -1.06 17.67 3.43
CA VAL A 103 -1.93 17.56 4.60
C VAL A 103 -1.13 17.18 5.85
N ASP A 104 -1.69 17.43 7.03
CA ASP A 104 -1.13 16.94 8.29
C ASP A 104 -1.47 15.47 8.44
N VAL A 105 -0.46 14.60 8.31
CA VAL A 105 -0.63 13.14 8.37
C VAL A 105 -1.01 12.71 9.78
N LEU A 106 -2.06 11.88 9.91
CA LEU A 106 -2.38 11.27 11.19
C LEU A 106 -1.29 10.24 11.57
N PRO A 107 -0.77 10.24 12.81
CA PRO A 107 0.36 9.42 13.21
C PRO A 107 -0.02 7.96 13.52
N ILE A 108 -0.97 7.42 12.77
CA ILE A 108 -1.44 6.03 12.85
C ILE A 108 -1.60 5.45 11.45
N GLU A 109 -1.46 4.14 11.35
CA GLU A 109 -1.84 3.34 10.20
C GLU A 109 -3.18 2.64 10.49
N CYS A 110 -4.10 2.71 9.54
CA CYS A 110 -5.45 2.17 9.67
C CYS A 110 -5.55 0.85 8.89
N VAL A 111 -5.34 -0.27 9.57
CA VAL A 111 -5.42 -1.59 8.94
C VAL A 111 -6.80 -2.18 9.16
N VAL A 112 -7.46 -2.61 8.08
CA VAL A 112 -8.72 -3.37 8.12
C VAL A 112 -8.45 -4.79 7.63
N ARG A 113 -8.97 -5.77 8.34
CA ARG A 113 -8.80 -7.19 8.03
C ARG A 113 -10.13 -7.90 7.85
N GLY A 114 -10.26 -8.59 6.71
CA GLY A 114 -11.34 -9.54 6.45
C GLY A 114 -10.90 -11.00 6.63
N TYR A 115 -9.59 -11.23 6.73
CA TYR A 115 -8.98 -12.55 6.90
C TYR A 115 -7.86 -12.49 7.93
N LEU A 116 -7.63 -13.61 8.60
CA LEU A 116 -6.65 -13.71 9.70
C LEU A 116 -5.25 -14.06 9.15
N ALA A 117 -4.53 -13.05 8.68
CA ALA A 117 -3.21 -13.21 8.04
C ALA A 117 -2.13 -12.29 8.64
N GLY A 118 -0.87 -12.53 8.31
CA GLY A 118 0.26 -11.69 8.68
C GLY A 118 0.40 -11.45 10.17
N SER A 119 0.60 -10.19 10.58
CA SER A 119 0.73 -9.82 12.01
C SER A 119 -0.52 -10.16 12.82
N GLY A 120 -1.73 -10.06 12.23
CA GLY A 120 -2.97 -10.44 12.89
C GLY A 120 -3.03 -11.94 13.23
N TRP A 121 -2.60 -12.82 12.31
CA TRP A 121 -2.48 -14.24 12.62
C TRP A 121 -1.44 -14.52 13.69
N LYS A 122 -0.27 -13.86 13.59
CA LYS A 122 0.81 -14.02 14.57
C LYS A 122 0.34 -13.66 15.99
N GLU A 123 -0.36 -12.54 16.15
CA GLU A 123 -0.89 -12.09 17.44
C GLU A 123 -1.99 -13.03 17.95
N TYR A 124 -2.97 -13.36 17.10
CA TYR A 124 -4.06 -14.26 17.46
C TYR A 124 -3.56 -15.64 17.90
N SER A 125 -2.61 -16.22 17.20
CA SER A 125 -2.05 -17.53 17.53
C SER A 125 -1.39 -17.61 18.92
N GLN A 126 -0.98 -16.45 19.46
CA GLN A 126 -0.34 -16.33 20.78
C GLN A 126 -1.34 -16.02 21.90
N SER A 127 -2.33 -15.18 21.62
CA SER A 127 -3.18 -14.57 22.65
C SER A 127 -4.69 -14.79 22.46
N GLY A 128 -5.12 -15.24 21.27
CA GLY A 128 -6.54 -15.29 20.92
C GLY A 128 -7.17 -13.92 20.65
N THR A 129 -6.33 -12.87 20.58
CA THR A 129 -6.75 -11.48 20.33
C THR A 129 -6.00 -10.87 19.15
N VAL A 130 -6.52 -9.79 18.57
CA VAL A 130 -5.81 -8.93 17.64
C VAL A 130 -6.08 -7.48 18.03
N CYS A 131 -5.04 -6.70 18.30
CA CYS A 131 -5.15 -5.31 18.81
C CYS A 131 -6.09 -5.19 20.03
N GLY A 132 -6.02 -6.15 20.96
CA GLY A 132 -6.88 -6.22 22.13
C GLY A 132 -8.30 -6.75 21.86
N GLN A 133 -8.73 -6.91 20.61
CA GLN A 133 -10.04 -7.46 20.26
C GLN A 133 -10.02 -8.98 20.36
N LYS A 134 -10.89 -9.54 21.22
CA LYS A 134 -11.04 -10.99 21.37
C LYS A 134 -11.77 -11.58 20.16
N LEU A 135 -11.15 -12.54 19.50
CA LEU A 135 -11.74 -13.25 18.37
C LEU A 135 -12.27 -14.64 18.79
N PRO A 136 -13.17 -15.25 18.00
CA PRO A 136 -13.62 -16.62 18.24
C PRO A 136 -12.44 -17.58 18.34
N SER A 137 -12.56 -18.59 19.23
CA SER A 137 -11.55 -19.63 19.37
C SER A 137 -11.57 -20.61 18.18
N GLY A 138 -10.41 -21.16 17.85
CA GLY A 138 -10.30 -22.20 16.80
C GLY A 138 -10.19 -21.64 15.37
N LEU A 139 -9.98 -20.34 15.19
CA LEU A 139 -9.64 -19.79 13.88
C LEU A 139 -8.27 -20.30 13.43
N ILE A 140 -8.14 -20.53 12.13
CA ILE A 140 -6.90 -20.99 11.50
C ILE A 140 -6.29 -19.90 10.59
N GLN A 141 -5.05 -20.06 10.23
CA GLN A 141 -4.32 -19.12 9.36
C GLN A 141 -5.08 -18.86 8.06
N CYS A 142 -5.10 -17.59 7.64
CA CYS A 142 -5.79 -17.11 6.44
C CYS A 142 -7.31 -17.39 6.42
N GLN A 143 -7.92 -17.77 7.52
CA GLN A 143 -9.38 -17.95 7.59
C GLN A 143 -10.09 -16.61 7.45
N LYS A 144 -11.20 -16.61 6.71
CA LYS A 144 -12.11 -15.46 6.66
C LYS A 144 -12.69 -15.18 8.04
N LEU A 145 -12.61 -13.95 8.47
CA LEU A 145 -13.17 -13.52 9.74
C LEU A 145 -14.69 -13.42 9.66
N PRO A 146 -15.42 -13.71 10.76
CA PRO A 146 -16.88 -13.54 10.80
C PRO A 146 -17.32 -12.10 10.54
N GLU A 147 -16.54 -11.14 11.03
CA GLU A 147 -16.71 -9.71 10.86
C GLU A 147 -15.38 -9.04 10.52
N LEU A 148 -15.45 -7.90 9.82
CA LEU A 148 -14.26 -7.08 9.58
C LEU A 148 -13.73 -6.54 10.91
N ILE A 149 -12.43 -6.56 11.09
CA ILE A 149 -11.78 -5.94 12.25
C ILE A 149 -10.90 -4.77 11.84
N PHE A 150 -10.98 -3.69 12.61
CA PHE A 150 -10.08 -2.55 12.51
C PHE A 150 -8.93 -2.75 13.50
N THR A 151 -7.72 -2.77 13.00
CA THR A 151 -6.50 -3.09 13.74
C THR A 151 -5.46 -1.99 13.51
N PRO A 152 -5.56 -0.85 14.21
CA PRO A 152 -4.65 0.26 14.02
C PRO A 152 -3.21 -0.11 14.44
N ALA A 153 -2.24 0.58 13.86
CA ALA A 153 -0.86 0.52 14.27
C ALA A 153 -0.29 1.94 14.43
N THR A 154 0.73 2.09 15.26
CA THR A 154 1.51 3.33 15.30
C THR A 154 2.29 3.47 14.01
N LYS A 155 2.46 4.71 13.54
CA LYS A 155 3.37 5.01 12.45
C LYS A 155 4.78 5.16 13.03
N ALA A 156 5.61 4.15 12.81
CA ALA A 156 6.94 4.09 13.37
C ALA A 156 7.86 5.22 12.84
N GLU A 157 8.73 5.73 13.68
CA GLU A 157 9.84 6.56 13.24
C GLU A 157 10.81 5.75 12.37
N ARG A 158 11.59 6.43 11.52
CA ARG A 158 12.56 5.76 10.63
C ARG A 158 13.49 4.85 11.45
N GLY A 159 13.48 3.55 11.12
CA GLY A 159 14.33 2.54 11.77
C GLY A 159 13.66 1.73 12.88
N THR A 160 12.39 1.97 13.15
CA THR A 160 11.55 1.15 14.04
C THR A 160 10.43 0.49 13.24
N HIS A 161 9.73 -0.47 13.83
CA HIS A 161 8.61 -1.17 13.21
C HIS A 161 7.27 -0.61 13.71
N ASP A 162 6.28 -0.60 12.82
CA ASP A 162 4.91 -0.30 13.19
C ASP A 162 4.40 -1.32 14.21
N GLU A 163 3.82 -0.84 15.31
CA GLU A 163 3.29 -1.69 16.37
C GLU A 163 1.76 -1.68 16.34
N ASN A 164 1.16 -2.86 16.34
CA ASN A 164 -0.28 -2.99 16.52
C ASN A 164 -0.69 -2.37 17.87
N ILE A 165 -1.71 -1.53 17.87
CA ILE A 165 -2.26 -0.88 19.07
C ILE A 165 -3.76 -1.17 19.21
N SER A 166 -4.27 -1.04 20.42
CA SER A 166 -5.72 -1.11 20.63
C SER A 166 -6.45 0.12 20.09
N PHE A 167 -7.76 0.02 19.91
CA PHE A 167 -8.57 1.16 19.48
C PHE A 167 -8.55 2.28 20.53
N GLU A 168 -8.55 1.96 21.83
CA GLU A 168 -8.42 2.92 22.91
C GLU A 168 -7.11 3.71 22.80
N ARG A 169 -6.01 3.01 22.50
CA ARG A 169 -4.73 3.69 22.28
C ARG A 169 -4.73 4.56 21.03
N CYS A 170 -5.43 4.17 19.97
CA CYS A 170 -5.65 5.02 18.81
C CYS A 170 -6.41 6.30 19.19
N VAL A 171 -7.47 6.18 20.02
CA VAL A 171 -8.23 7.33 20.57
C VAL A 171 -7.31 8.26 21.37
N ASP A 172 -6.43 7.74 22.20
CA ASP A 172 -5.46 8.55 22.97
C ASP A 172 -4.53 9.38 22.05
N ILE A 173 -4.19 8.83 20.86
CA ILE A 173 -3.22 9.45 19.95
C ILE A 173 -3.87 10.53 19.09
N ILE A 174 -5.05 10.25 18.50
CA ILE A 174 -5.67 11.15 17.49
C ILE A 174 -7.01 11.74 17.93
N GLY A 175 -7.49 11.43 19.12
CA GLY A 175 -8.79 11.85 19.64
C GLY A 175 -9.95 10.96 19.18
N GLU A 176 -11.03 10.95 19.96
CA GLU A 176 -12.15 10.03 19.79
C GLU A 176 -12.89 10.26 18.46
N GLU A 177 -13.15 11.51 18.08
CA GLU A 177 -13.83 11.84 16.83
C GLU A 177 -13.06 11.36 15.61
N ALA A 178 -11.76 11.66 15.54
CA ALA A 178 -10.90 11.23 14.45
C ALA A 178 -10.75 9.71 14.41
N ALA A 179 -10.56 9.04 15.55
CA ALA A 179 -10.42 7.59 15.63
C ALA A 179 -11.67 6.86 15.14
N ASN A 180 -12.85 7.30 15.56
CA ASN A 180 -14.12 6.75 15.07
C ASN A 180 -14.28 7.00 13.57
N TYR A 181 -13.99 8.21 13.08
CA TYR A 181 -14.11 8.54 11.67
C TYR A 181 -13.22 7.64 10.79
N VAL A 182 -11.92 7.53 11.12
CA VAL A 182 -11.00 6.73 10.29
C VAL A 182 -11.31 5.24 10.36
N ARG A 183 -11.75 4.71 11.52
CA ARG A 183 -12.22 3.33 11.64
C ARG A 183 -13.41 3.04 10.73
N ASP A 184 -14.45 3.88 10.82
CA ASP A 184 -15.71 3.66 10.12
C ASP A 184 -15.50 3.83 8.60
N LYS A 185 -14.74 4.86 8.20
CA LYS A 185 -14.43 5.10 6.79
C LYS A 185 -13.51 4.03 6.20
N SER A 186 -12.46 3.61 6.92
CA SER A 186 -11.58 2.52 6.46
C SER A 186 -12.37 1.22 6.28
N THR A 187 -13.27 0.90 7.22
CA THR A 187 -14.13 -0.30 7.14
C THR A 187 -15.12 -0.21 5.97
N GLN A 188 -15.71 0.97 5.74
CA GLN A 188 -16.60 1.23 4.61
C GLN A 188 -15.87 1.03 3.27
N ILE A 189 -14.69 1.63 3.12
CA ILE A 189 -13.85 1.48 1.92
C ILE A 189 -13.48 0.01 1.70
N PHE A 190 -12.98 -0.66 2.75
CA PHE A 190 -12.58 -2.06 2.67
C PHE A 190 -13.72 -2.95 2.19
N LYS A 191 -14.92 -2.77 2.73
CA LYS A 191 -16.11 -3.54 2.33
C LYS A 191 -16.43 -3.34 0.85
N LYS A 192 -16.54 -2.07 0.41
CA LYS A 192 -16.84 -1.71 -0.99
C LYS A 192 -15.78 -2.24 -1.96
N ALA A 193 -14.51 -2.04 -1.63
CA ALA A 193 -13.39 -2.50 -2.46
C ALA A 193 -13.27 -4.03 -2.47
N GLY A 194 -13.51 -4.69 -1.33
CA GLY A 194 -13.48 -6.15 -1.22
C GLY A 194 -14.58 -6.84 -2.03
N GLU A 195 -15.80 -6.28 -2.04
CA GLU A 195 -16.91 -6.77 -2.87
C GLU A 195 -16.56 -6.62 -4.38
N TYR A 196 -16.00 -5.47 -4.76
CA TYR A 196 -15.56 -5.25 -6.13
C TYR A 196 -14.42 -6.20 -6.53
N ALA A 197 -13.35 -6.28 -5.73
CA ALA A 197 -12.21 -7.14 -6.01
C ALA A 197 -12.62 -8.62 -6.12
N LEU A 198 -13.54 -9.08 -5.25
CA LEU A 198 -14.07 -10.44 -5.31
C LEU A 198 -14.85 -10.69 -6.61
N SER A 199 -15.61 -9.72 -7.11
CA SER A 199 -16.28 -9.82 -8.42
C SER A 199 -15.31 -9.95 -9.58
N LYS A 200 -14.04 -9.56 -9.37
CA LYS A 200 -12.93 -9.71 -10.31
C LYS A 200 -12.06 -10.94 -10.01
N GLY A 201 -12.48 -11.83 -9.10
CA GLY A 201 -11.74 -13.04 -8.74
C GLY A 201 -10.55 -12.78 -7.78
N ILE A 202 -10.53 -11.63 -7.11
CA ILE A 202 -9.48 -11.28 -6.14
C ILE A 202 -10.07 -11.15 -4.75
N ILE A 203 -9.51 -11.85 -3.78
CA ILE A 203 -9.77 -11.65 -2.36
C ILE A 203 -8.88 -10.52 -1.85
N LEU A 204 -9.50 -9.47 -1.30
CA LEU A 204 -8.83 -8.48 -0.46
C LEU A 204 -8.82 -8.99 0.98
N ALA A 205 -7.66 -9.47 1.44
CA ALA A 205 -7.56 -10.08 2.76
C ALA A 205 -7.41 -9.05 3.89
N ASP A 206 -6.53 -8.10 3.69
CA ASP A 206 -6.35 -6.93 4.54
C ASP A 206 -5.77 -5.78 3.72
N THR A 207 -5.89 -4.58 4.25
CA THR A 207 -5.26 -3.38 3.67
C THR A 207 -4.92 -2.37 4.76
N LYS A 208 -3.91 -1.56 4.47
CA LYS A 208 -3.48 -0.43 5.26
C LYS A 208 -3.92 0.87 4.57
N PHE A 209 -4.64 1.71 5.28
CA PHE A 209 -4.97 3.06 4.85
C PHE A 209 -4.19 4.09 5.66
N GLU A 210 -3.87 5.20 5.03
CA GLU A 210 -3.33 6.38 5.70
C GLU A 210 -4.31 7.54 5.55
N TRP A 211 -4.40 8.36 6.60
CA TRP A 211 -5.30 9.50 6.66
C TRP A 211 -4.54 10.76 7.06
N GLY A 212 -5.03 11.90 6.62
CA GLY A 212 -4.48 13.18 6.99
C GLY A 212 -5.57 14.23 7.15
N SER A 213 -5.25 15.33 7.83
CA SER A 213 -6.17 16.43 8.04
C SER A 213 -5.76 17.68 7.25
N VAL A 214 -6.75 18.36 6.69
CA VAL A 214 -6.59 19.64 6.01
C VAL A 214 -7.87 20.45 6.12
N GLY A 215 -7.77 21.71 6.56
CA GLY A 215 -8.94 22.59 6.69
C GLY A 215 -10.03 22.02 7.63
N GLY A 216 -9.66 21.27 8.65
CA GLY A 216 -10.59 20.65 9.60
C GLY A 216 -11.28 19.39 9.08
N LYS A 217 -10.89 18.87 7.92
CA LYS A 217 -11.42 17.63 7.34
C LYS A 217 -10.35 16.54 7.36
N ILE A 218 -10.77 15.31 7.61
CA ILE A 218 -9.93 14.12 7.47
C ILE A 218 -10.17 13.52 6.09
N ILE A 219 -9.10 13.32 5.33
CA ILE A 219 -9.13 12.80 3.96
C ILE A 219 -8.18 11.62 3.79
N LEU A 220 -8.50 10.73 2.83
CA LEU A 220 -7.69 9.57 2.50
C LEU A 220 -6.43 10.02 1.75
N ILE A 221 -5.28 9.48 2.14
CA ILE A 221 -3.98 9.83 1.56
C ILE A 221 -3.16 8.60 1.22
N ASP A 222 -1.99 8.83 0.66
CA ASP A 222 -1.00 7.82 0.27
C ASP A 222 -1.48 6.92 -0.88
N GLU A 223 -0.87 5.76 -1.06
CA GLU A 223 -1.37 4.75 -1.99
C GLU A 223 -2.55 4.00 -1.40
N VAL A 224 -3.48 3.59 -2.26
CA VAL A 224 -4.72 2.96 -1.83
C VAL A 224 -4.90 1.63 -2.52
N LEU A 225 -5.09 0.55 -1.72
CA LEU A 225 -5.50 -0.76 -2.19
C LEU A 225 -4.59 -1.30 -3.32
N THR A 226 -3.28 -1.12 -3.13
CA THR A 226 -2.27 -1.67 -4.02
C THR A 226 -1.72 -2.98 -3.46
N PRO A 227 -1.05 -3.80 -4.26
CA PRO A 227 -0.32 -4.97 -3.76
C PRO A 227 0.76 -4.67 -2.70
N ASP A 228 1.22 -3.42 -2.59
CA ASP A 228 2.16 -3.00 -1.56
C ASP A 228 1.50 -2.64 -0.22
N SER A 229 0.28 -2.09 -0.26
CA SER A 229 -0.52 -1.73 0.92
C SER A 229 -1.53 -2.78 1.35
N SER A 230 -1.76 -3.82 0.52
CA SER A 230 -2.83 -4.81 0.69
C SER A 230 -2.36 -6.22 0.40
N ARG A 231 -3.03 -7.22 0.99
CA ARG A 231 -2.90 -8.62 0.57
C ARG A 231 -4.03 -8.95 -0.39
N PHE A 232 -3.67 -9.20 -1.64
CA PHE A 232 -4.56 -9.68 -2.69
C PHE A 232 -4.26 -11.15 -2.98
N TRP A 233 -5.29 -11.99 -2.94
CA TRP A 233 -5.18 -13.43 -3.20
C TRP A 233 -6.07 -13.84 -4.37
N PRO A 234 -5.63 -14.75 -5.27
CA PRO A 234 -6.50 -15.38 -6.25
C PRO A 234 -7.63 -16.14 -5.55
N ALA A 235 -8.88 -15.78 -5.86
CA ALA A 235 -10.05 -16.35 -5.18
C ALA A 235 -10.23 -17.85 -5.47
N ASP A 236 -9.86 -18.27 -6.67
CA ASP A 236 -9.94 -19.67 -7.14
C ASP A 236 -8.89 -20.60 -6.48
N LYS A 237 -7.82 -20.01 -5.92
CA LYS A 237 -6.74 -20.77 -5.25
C LYS A 237 -6.77 -20.67 -3.73
N TYR A 238 -7.69 -19.88 -3.21
CA TYR A 238 -7.78 -19.66 -1.77
C TYR A 238 -8.12 -20.94 -0.99
N GLN A 239 -7.36 -21.18 0.08
CA GLN A 239 -7.60 -22.27 1.01
C GLN A 239 -7.16 -21.86 2.42
N ALA A 240 -8.09 -21.80 3.37
CA ALA A 240 -7.77 -21.54 4.77
C ALA A 240 -6.84 -22.61 5.37
N GLY A 241 -6.06 -22.22 6.37
CA GLY A 241 -5.13 -23.11 7.09
C GLY A 241 -3.72 -23.18 6.51
N ARG A 242 -3.42 -22.41 5.47
CA ARG A 242 -2.08 -22.34 4.85
C ARG A 242 -1.79 -20.94 4.34
N ASP A 243 -0.51 -20.66 4.01
CA ASP A 243 -0.13 -19.48 3.27
C ASP A 243 -0.78 -19.43 1.90
N GLN A 244 -1.15 -18.23 1.45
CA GLN A 244 -1.83 -18.03 0.20
C GLN A 244 -0.87 -17.58 -0.90
N GLU A 245 -1.13 -18.01 -2.14
CA GLU A 245 -0.58 -17.32 -3.30
C GLU A 245 -1.07 -15.86 -3.28
N SER A 246 -0.19 -14.91 -3.59
CA SER A 246 -0.48 -13.49 -3.47
C SER A 246 0.02 -12.72 -4.69
N TYR A 247 -0.66 -11.62 -5.00
CA TYR A 247 -0.24 -10.67 -6.04
C TYR A 247 0.81 -9.66 -5.54
N ASP A 248 1.33 -9.87 -4.32
CA ASP A 248 2.34 -9.02 -3.71
C ASP A 248 3.78 -9.53 -3.95
N LYS A 249 4.70 -9.03 -3.17
CA LYS A 249 6.14 -9.37 -3.21
C LYS A 249 6.51 -10.72 -2.56
N GLN A 250 5.61 -11.71 -2.62
CA GLN A 250 5.88 -13.03 -2.01
C GLN A 250 7.07 -13.76 -2.66
N PHE A 251 7.25 -13.59 -3.98
CA PHE A 251 8.44 -14.15 -4.66
C PHE A 251 9.74 -13.57 -4.10
N VAL A 252 9.76 -12.26 -3.83
CA VAL A 252 10.92 -11.59 -3.23
C VAL A 252 11.16 -12.11 -1.81
N ARG A 253 10.11 -12.19 -0.99
CA ARG A 253 10.25 -12.73 0.38
C ARG A 253 10.76 -14.16 0.40
N ASN A 254 10.18 -15.03 -0.44
CA ASN A 254 10.60 -16.43 -0.53
C ASN A 254 12.06 -16.57 -0.98
N TYR A 255 12.49 -15.75 -1.95
CA TYR A 255 13.88 -15.71 -2.36
C TYR A 255 14.79 -15.29 -1.21
N LEU A 256 14.49 -14.19 -0.53
CA LEU A 256 15.29 -13.69 0.59
C LEU A 256 15.37 -14.72 1.74
N GLU A 257 14.30 -15.43 2.01
CA GLU A 257 14.29 -16.53 2.99
C GLU A 257 15.15 -17.72 2.53
N SER A 258 15.12 -18.07 1.23
CA SER A 258 15.91 -19.17 0.67
C SER A 258 17.43 -18.95 0.75
N ILE A 259 17.86 -17.68 0.71
CA ILE A 259 19.27 -17.32 0.88
C ILE A 259 19.64 -16.97 2.33
N ASN A 260 18.73 -17.20 3.28
CA ASN A 260 18.89 -16.84 4.69
C ASN A 260 19.27 -15.36 4.89
N PHE A 261 18.61 -14.44 4.15
CA PHE A 261 18.84 -13.02 4.29
C PHE A 261 18.55 -12.58 5.75
N ASP A 262 19.48 -11.87 6.37
CA ASP A 262 19.44 -11.51 7.78
C ASP A 262 18.40 -10.42 8.14
N LYS A 263 17.69 -9.89 7.13
CA LYS A 263 16.67 -8.84 7.25
C LYS A 263 17.21 -7.52 7.81
N SER A 264 18.52 -7.30 7.67
CA SER A 264 19.23 -6.10 8.10
C SER A 264 20.32 -5.72 7.08
N GLY A 265 20.96 -4.57 7.27
CA GLY A 265 22.06 -4.11 6.41
C GLY A 265 21.61 -3.63 5.02
N PRO A 266 22.51 -3.59 4.05
CA PRO A 266 22.19 -3.21 2.68
C PRO A 266 21.37 -4.30 1.98
N GLY A 267 20.41 -3.88 1.14
CA GLY A 267 19.66 -4.82 0.31
C GLY A 267 20.53 -5.56 -0.69
N VAL A 268 20.13 -6.79 -0.97
CA VAL A 268 20.79 -7.63 -1.98
C VAL A 268 20.22 -7.37 -3.37
N GLU A 269 20.95 -7.74 -4.40
CA GLU A 269 20.45 -7.77 -5.77
C GLU A 269 19.53 -8.97 -5.96
N LEU A 270 18.34 -8.71 -6.50
CA LEU A 270 17.35 -9.76 -6.83
C LEU A 270 17.70 -10.36 -8.19
N PRO A 271 17.64 -11.70 -8.34
CA PRO A 271 17.73 -12.33 -9.65
C PRO A 271 16.68 -11.82 -10.64
N ASP A 272 17.03 -11.75 -11.91
CA ASP A 272 16.18 -11.22 -12.97
C ASP A 272 14.83 -11.96 -13.05
N ASP A 273 14.83 -13.28 -12.87
CA ASP A 273 13.60 -14.09 -12.87
C ASP A 273 12.67 -13.76 -11.69
N ILE A 274 13.22 -13.46 -10.50
CA ILE A 274 12.44 -13.02 -9.34
C ILE A 274 11.83 -11.65 -9.61
N GLY A 275 12.63 -10.73 -10.18
CA GLY A 275 12.17 -9.41 -10.59
C GLY A 275 11.04 -9.48 -11.62
N ALA A 276 11.23 -10.25 -12.69
CA ALA A 276 10.25 -10.45 -13.75
C ALA A 276 8.93 -11.04 -13.22
N ARG A 277 9.00 -12.15 -12.46
CA ARG A 277 7.81 -12.79 -11.87
C ARG A 277 7.05 -11.87 -10.92
N THR A 278 7.76 -11.00 -10.19
CA THR A 278 7.11 -10.02 -9.30
C THR A 278 6.41 -8.95 -10.11
N SER A 279 7.04 -8.45 -11.19
CA SER A 279 6.40 -7.51 -12.13
C SER A 279 5.16 -8.11 -12.77
N ASP A 280 5.25 -9.36 -13.27
CA ASP A 280 4.12 -10.07 -13.86
C ASP A 280 2.92 -10.18 -12.90
N LYS A 281 3.18 -10.43 -11.61
CA LYS A 281 2.10 -10.47 -10.60
C LYS A 281 1.44 -9.12 -10.35
N TYR A 282 2.21 -8.04 -10.38
CA TYR A 282 1.63 -6.70 -10.29
C TYR A 282 0.80 -6.35 -11.52
N ILE A 283 1.27 -6.70 -12.71
CA ILE A 283 0.52 -6.54 -13.98
C ILE A 283 -0.77 -7.36 -13.94
N GLU A 284 -0.69 -8.64 -13.53
CA GLU A 284 -1.86 -9.51 -13.41
C GLU A 284 -2.91 -8.90 -12.46
N ALA A 285 -2.49 -8.38 -11.30
CA ALA A 285 -3.38 -7.70 -10.36
C ALA A 285 -4.03 -6.46 -10.98
N TYR A 286 -3.25 -5.63 -11.68
CA TYR A 286 -3.76 -4.44 -12.36
C TYR A 286 -4.81 -4.81 -13.42
N GLU A 287 -4.48 -5.72 -14.33
CA GLU A 287 -5.36 -6.13 -15.43
C GLU A 287 -6.66 -6.75 -14.89
N GLN A 288 -6.56 -7.56 -13.86
CA GLN A 288 -7.72 -8.22 -13.27
C GLN A 288 -8.62 -7.24 -12.52
N LEU A 289 -8.05 -6.31 -11.74
CA LEU A 289 -8.82 -5.29 -11.01
C LEU A 289 -9.47 -4.29 -11.95
N THR A 290 -8.73 -3.75 -12.91
CA THR A 290 -9.22 -2.66 -13.76
C THR A 290 -10.00 -3.15 -14.98
N GLY A 291 -9.73 -4.38 -15.43
CA GLY A 291 -10.23 -4.92 -16.70
C GLY A 291 -9.52 -4.37 -17.93
N ASN A 292 -8.48 -3.56 -17.76
CA ASN A 292 -7.70 -2.97 -18.83
C ASN A 292 -6.37 -3.71 -18.99
N LYS A 293 -5.86 -3.77 -20.23
CA LYS A 293 -4.48 -4.21 -20.43
C LYS A 293 -3.50 -3.19 -19.88
N PHE A 294 -2.41 -3.69 -19.26
CA PHE A 294 -1.36 -2.82 -18.78
C PHE A 294 -0.55 -2.29 -19.97
N GLU A 295 -0.53 -0.97 -20.09
CA GLU A 295 0.28 -0.26 -21.07
C GLU A 295 1.16 0.75 -20.34
N VAL A 296 2.41 0.81 -20.74
CA VAL A 296 3.32 1.83 -20.24
C VAL A 296 2.93 3.17 -20.89
N PRO A 297 2.69 4.23 -20.08
CA PRO A 297 2.39 5.54 -20.63
C PRO A 297 3.48 5.99 -21.62
N VAL A 298 3.08 6.42 -22.79
CA VAL A 298 3.99 7.00 -23.80
C VAL A 298 4.30 8.42 -23.33
N SER A 299 5.58 8.76 -23.23
CA SER A 299 6.08 10.09 -22.89
C SER A 299 5.84 11.09 -24.03
#